data_762e2feb124c12b4db66d8f2723709b4
#
_entry.id   762e2feb124c12b4db66d8f2723709b4
#
_cell.length_a   1.000
_cell.length_b   1.000
_cell.length_c   1.000
_cell.angle_alpha   90.00
_cell.angle_beta   90.00
_cell.angle_gamma   90.00
#
_symmetry.space_group_name_H-M   'P 1'
#
loop_
_entity.id
_entity.type
_entity.pdbx_description
1 polymer ?
#
loop_
_entity_poly.entity_id
_entity_poly.type
_entity_poly.pdbx_seq_one_letter_code
_entity_poly.pdbx_strand_id
1 'polypeptide(L)'
;KKNGSIVMIGASYAEGWPVSQINDKPVVNKGGYGEKTAEMLARFQRDVIDLNPESVIIWGFINDIFDANRSRIDTVLHQTRANLREMVSMAQASGIEPILATEVTIRPQSGLKEAVLGFIGKLLGKQSYQDYVNQKVTTINDWIKTYAVTNQIRLLDLQPLLADENGARAKKYAAPDGSHISPAGYNVMTRYAEHELQSE
;
A
#
# COMPACT_ATOMS: atom_id res chain seq x y z
N LYS A 1 -9.11 15.60 23.15
CA LYS A 1 -8.72 14.21 23.42
C LYS A 1 -8.96 13.38 22.18
N LYS A 2 -7.99 12.53 21.78
CA LYS A 2 -8.16 11.59 20.65
C LYS A 2 -9.29 10.62 20.95
N ASN A 3 -9.96 10.14 19.91
CA ASN A 3 -11.12 9.25 20.07
C ASN A 3 -10.76 7.76 20.24
N GLY A 4 -9.45 7.42 20.24
CA GLY A 4 -8.96 6.04 20.40
C GLY A 4 -9.11 5.15 19.18
N SER A 5 -9.55 5.70 18.02
CA SER A 5 -9.68 4.93 16.78
C SER A 5 -8.42 4.99 15.94
N ILE A 6 -8.33 4.06 15.00
CA ILE A 6 -7.37 4.04 13.89
C ILE A 6 -8.14 4.43 12.62
N VAL A 7 -7.67 5.44 11.88
CA VAL A 7 -8.14 5.66 10.51
C VAL A 7 -7.20 4.94 9.55
N MET A 8 -7.75 4.25 8.57
CA MET A 8 -6.97 3.69 7.46
C MET A 8 -7.32 4.44 6.19
N ILE A 9 -6.37 5.22 5.65
CA ILE A 9 -6.52 5.91 4.37
C ILE A 9 -5.72 5.18 3.29
N GLY A 10 -6.33 5.01 2.13
CA GLY A 10 -5.70 4.26 1.04
C GLY A 10 -6.55 4.18 -0.20
N ALA A 11 -6.14 3.31 -1.12
CA ALA A 11 -6.85 3.01 -2.37
C ALA A 11 -7.72 1.75 -2.24
N SER A 12 -7.96 1.05 -3.36
CA SER A 12 -8.84 -0.13 -3.41
C SER A 12 -8.41 -1.29 -2.50
N TYR A 13 -7.13 -1.45 -2.24
CA TYR A 13 -6.66 -2.49 -1.30
C TYR A 13 -7.05 -2.17 0.14
N ALA A 14 -6.97 -0.91 0.54
CA ALA A 14 -7.45 -0.45 1.84
C ALA A 14 -8.98 -0.56 1.92
N GLU A 15 -9.70 -0.11 0.88
CA GLU A 15 -11.16 -0.23 0.81
C GLU A 15 -11.64 -1.68 0.99
N GLY A 16 -10.95 -2.62 0.33
CA GLY A 16 -11.29 -4.05 0.40
C GLY A 16 -10.83 -4.77 1.67
N TRP A 17 -10.07 -4.11 2.56
CA TRP A 17 -9.62 -4.74 3.80
C TRP A 17 -10.75 -4.78 4.84
N PRO A 18 -11.32 -5.98 5.15
CA PRO A 18 -12.51 -6.10 5.99
C PRO A 18 -12.15 -6.08 7.49
N VAL A 19 -11.33 -5.10 7.92
CA VAL A 19 -10.92 -4.95 9.30
C VAL A 19 -11.77 -3.86 9.98
N SER A 20 -12.44 -4.19 11.07
CA SER A 20 -13.25 -3.26 11.85
C SER A 20 -12.59 -2.82 13.16
N GLN A 21 -11.60 -3.59 13.60
CA GLN A 21 -10.80 -3.25 14.78
C GLN A 21 -9.42 -3.91 14.72
N ILE A 22 -8.44 -3.29 15.37
CA ILE A 22 -7.10 -3.82 15.60
C ILE A 22 -6.78 -3.58 17.08
N ASN A 23 -6.49 -4.65 17.85
CA ASN A 23 -6.19 -4.58 19.30
C ASN A 23 -7.21 -3.73 20.07
N ASP A 24 -8.49 -4.06 19.92
CA ASP A 24 -9.64 -3.37 20.56
C ASP A 24 -9.83 -1.91 20.14
N LYS A 25 -9.02 -1.37 19.22
CA LYS A 25 -9.19 -0.03 18.67
C LYS A 25 -10.06 -0.12 17.40
N PRO A 26 -11.16 0.64 17.32
CA PRO A 26 -11.99 0.69 16.12
C PRO A 26 -11.18 1.17 14.92
N VAL A 27 -11.37 0.54 13.76
CA VAL A 27 -10.78 0.98 12.49
C VAL A 27 -11.85 1.67 11.64
N VAL A 28 -11.58 2.93 11.29
CA VAL A 28 -12.40 3.70 10.33
C VAL A 28 -11.74 3.59 8.96
N ASN A 29 -12.30 2.74 8.10
CA ASN A 29 -11.77 2.54 6.76
C ASN A 29 -12.16 3.69 5.83
N LYS A 30 -11.16 4.37 5.29
CA LYS A 30 -11.21 5.47 4.32
C LYS A 30 -10.46 5.11 3.05
N GLY A 31 -10.51 3.84 2.63
CA GLY A 31 -10.06 3.41 1.31
C GLY A 31 -10.95 3.97 0.21
N GLY A 32 -10.39 4.30 -0.95
CA GLY A 32 -11.09 4.79 -2.12
C GLY A 32 -10.65 4.06 -3.40
N TYR A 33 -11.61 3.46 -4.12
CA TYR A 33 -11.29 2.71 -5.34
C TYR A 33 -10.57 3.57 -6.38
N GLY A 34 -9.46 3.08 -6.90
CA GLY A 34 -8.71 3.71 -7.99
C GLY A 34 -7.93 4.97 -7.61
N GLU A 35 -7.95 5.38 -6.35
CA GLU A 35 -7.30 6.62 -5.92
C GLU A 35 -5.76 6.54 -5.96
N LYS A 36 -5.15 7.68 -6.27
CA LYS A 36 -3.72 7.94 -6.20
C LYS A 36 -3.39 8.72 -4.91
N THR A 37 -2.10 8.80 -4.60
CA THR A 37 -1.66 9.55 -3.40
C THR A 37 -2.06 11.02 -3.41
N ALA A 38 -2.17 11.66 -4.58
CA ALA A 38 -2.64 13.04 -4.69
C ALA A 38 -4.11 13.20 -4.26
N GLU A 39 -4.98 12.23 -4.59
CA GLU A 39 -6.39 12.23 -4.20
C GLU A 39 -6.55 11.91 -2.72
N MET A 40 -5.76 10.97 -2.21
CA MET A 40 -5.69 10.69 -0.76
C MET A 40 -5.28 11.95 0.03
N LEU A 41 -4.24 12.65 -0.42
CA LEU A 41 -3.77 13.90 0.19
C LEU A 41 -4.84 14.99 0.15
N ALA A 42 -5.53 15.16 -0.97
CA ALA A 42 -6.57 16.19 -1.12
C ALA A 42 -7.73 16.04 -0.13
N ARG A 43 -8.04 14.80 0.30
CA ARG A 43 -9.11 14.52 1.28
C ARG A 43 -8.60 14.23 2.69
N PHE A 44 -7.29 14.31 2.92
CA PHE A 44 -6.66 13.91 4.19
C PHE A 44 -7.17 14.73 5.39
N GLN A 45 -7.40 16.03 5.21
CA GLN A 45 -7.97 16.88 6.25
C GLN A 45 -9.35 16.35 6.70
N ARG A 46 -10.29 16.18 5.77
CA ARG A 46 -11.66 15.75 6.05
C ARG A 46 -11.74 14.32 6.57
N ASP A 47 -10.98 13.40 5.96
CA ASP A 47 -11.15 11.96 6.18
C ASP A 47 -10.24 11.41 7.28
N VAL A 48 -9.25 12.19 7.72
CA VAL A 48 -8.33 11.80 8.80
C VAL A 48 -8.31 12.83 9.93
N ILE A 49 -7.89 14.07 9.63
CA ILE A 49 -7.64 15.07 10.67
C ILE A 49 -8.92 15.43 11.43
N ASP A 50 -10.00 15.70 10.71
CA ASP A 50 -11.30 16.11 11.30
C ASP A 50 -11.94 15.00 12.11
N LEU A 51 -11.59 13.74 11.88
CA LEU A 51 -12.04 12.59 12.68
C LEU A 51 -11.28 12.47 14.01
N ASN A 52 -10.16 13.17 14.17
CA ASN A 52 -9.35 13.20 15.39
C ASN A 52 -8.99 11.81 15.94
N PRO A 53 -8.50 10.86 15.13
CA PRO A 53 -8.14 9.52 15.57
C PRO A 53 -6.88 9.54 16.44
N GLU A 54 -6.58 8.41 17.08
CA GLU A 54 -5.30 8.19 17.76
C GLU A 54 -4.16 8.01 16.75
N SER A 55 -4.39 7.19 15.71
CA SER A 55 -3.40 6.91 14.66
C SER A 55 -4.04 6.83 13.28
N VAL A 56 -3.20 6.93 12.25
CA VAL A 56 -3.61 6.76 10.86
C VAL A 56 -2.68 5.81 10.14
N ILE A 57 -3.22 4.75 9.53
CA ILE A 57 -2.51 3.90 8.58
C ILE A 57 -2.60 4.54 7.20
N ILE A 58 -1.46 4.91 6.62
CA ILE A 58 -1.34 5.49 5.28
C ILE A 58 -0.83 4.38 4.35
N TRP A 59 -1.71 3.87 3.49
CA TRP A 59 -1.42 2.73 2.64
C TRP A 59 -2.03 2.84 1.25
N GLY A 60 -1.18 2.86 0.24
CA GLY A 60 -1.61 2.80 -1.16
C GLY A 60 -0.91 3.86 -2.03
N PHE A 61 -0.31 3.38 -3.09
CA PHE A 61 0.28 4.22 -4.12
C PHE A 61 0.37 3.51 -5.48
N ILE A 62 -0.10 2.25 -5.57
CA ILE A 62 0.08 1.47 -6.80
C ILE A 62 -0.61 2.11 -8.02
N ASN A 63 -1.71 2.84 -7.80
CA ASN A 63 -2.41 3.54 -8.88
C ASN A 63 -1.61 4.71 -9.47
N ASP A 64 -0.72 5.33 -8.67
CA ASP A 64 0.24 6.32 -9.19
C ASP A 64 1.11 5.69 -10.29
N ILE A 65 1.51 4.41 -10.12
CA ILE A 65 2.33 3.66 -11.06
C ILE A 65 1.49 3.17 -12.24
N PHE A 66 0.29 2.63 -11.99
CA PHE A 66 -0.60 2.11 -13.05
C PHE A 66 -0.95 3.17 -14.08
N ASP A 67 -1.24 4.38 -13.65
CA ASP A 67 -1.64 5.49 -14.51
C ASP A 67 -0.45 6.26 -15.11
N ALA A 68 0.77 5.91 -14.70
CA ALA A 68 1.95 6.64 -15.13
C ALA A 68 2.36 6.30 -16.57
N ASN A 69 2.62 7.33 -17.37
CA ASN A 69 3.40 7.15 -18.58
C ASN A 69 4.85 6.79 -18.18
N ARG A 70 5.39 5.71 -18.78
CA ARG A 70 6.75 5.21 -18.49
C ARG A 70 7.82 6.30 -18.64
N SER A 71 7.67 7.21 -19.59
CA SER A 71 8.63 8.32 -19.78
C SER A 71 8.61 9.36 -18.65
N ARG A 72 7.59 9.36 -17.80
CA ARG A 72 7.42 10.28 -16.66
C ARG A 72 7.47 9.59 -15.31
N ILE A 73 7.82 8.31 -15.28
CA ILE A 73 7.75 7.51 -14.06
C ILE A 73 8.56 8.10 -12.92
N ASP A 74 9.76 8.62 -13.17
CA ASP A 74 10.61 9.18 -12.11
C ASP A 74 9.97 10.41 -11.47
N THR A 75 9.30 11.26 -12.26
CA THR A 75 8.51 12.39 -11.76
C THR A 75 7.34 11.90 -10.89
N VAL A 76 6.65 10.84 -11.33
CA VAL A 76 5.55 10.24 -10.58
C VAL A 76 6.04 9.69 -9.25
N LEU A 77 7.11 8.90 -9.24
CA LEU A 77 7.69 8.34 -8.00
C LEU A 77 8.16 9.44 -7.03
N HIS A 78 8.71 10.54 -7.56
CA HIS A 78 9.06 11.69 -6.74
C HIS A 78 7.82 12.33 -6.10
N GLN A 79 6.76 12.55 -6.87
CA GLN A 79 5.51 13.13 -6.38
C GLN A 79 4.81 12.21 -5.36
N THR A 80 4.79 10.90 -5.61
CA THR A 80 4.28 9.88 -4.67
C THR A 80 4.96 10.00 -3.31
N ARG A 81 6.29 10.08 -3.29
CA ARG A 81 7.05 10.29 -2.03
C ARG A 81 6.73 11.61 -1.36
N ALA A 82 6.56 12.68 -2.13
CA ALA A 82 6.18 13.99 -1.59
C ALA A 82 4.80 13.96 -0.95
N ASN A 83 3.81 13.35 -1.60
CA ASN A 83 2.45 13.21 -1.09
C ASN A 83 2.41 12.38 0.21
N LEU A 84 3.15 11.26 0.25
CA LEU A 84 3.24 10.44 1.47
C LEU A 84 3.88 11.21 2.63
N ARG A 85 4.96 11.95 2.38
CA ARG A 85 5.59 12.82 3.41
C ARG A 85 4.64 13.89 3.92
N GLU A 86 3.88 14.50 3.03
CA GLU A 86 2.93 15.56 3.42
C GLU A 86 1.82 14.98 4.32
N MET A 87 1.25 13.83 3.97
CA MET A 87 0.26 13.16 4.83
C MET A 87 0.83 12.82 6.21
N VAL A 88 2.06 12.33 6.28
CA VAL A 88 2.76 12.09 7.57
C VAL A 88 2.92 13.40 8.36
N SER A 89 3.38 14.46 7.71
CA SER A 89 3.56 15.77 8.33
C SER A 89 2.25 16.34 8.88
N MET A 90 1.16 16.25 8.12
CA MET A 90 -0.18 16.69 8.55
C MET A 90 -0.67 15.90 9.77
N ALA A 91 -0.47 14.56 9.78
CA ALA A 91 -0.84 13.72 10.92
C ALA A 91 -0.06 14.14 12.18
N GLN A 92 1.27 14.23 12.08
CA GLN A 92 2.13 14.61 13.21
C GLN A 92 1.81 16.02 13.75
N ALA A 93 1.61 16.99 12.86
CA ALA A 93 1.22 18.36 13.24
C ALA A 93 -0.13 18.41 13.99
N SER A 94 -1.01 17.43 13.74
CA SER A 94 -2.30 17.28 14.40
C SER A 94 -2.26 16.35 15.62
N GLY A 95 -1.06 15.89 16.03
CA GLY A 95 -0.88 14.96 17.14
C GLY A 95 -1.50 13.57 16.88
N ILE A 96 -1.63 13.17 15.62
CA ILE A 96 -2.07 11.85 15.19
C ILE A 96 -0.83 11.02 14.88
N GLU A 97 -0.75 9.80 15.41
CA GLU A 97 0.37 8.90 15.12
C GLU A 97 0.29 8.39 13.67
N PRO A 98 1.24 8.74 12.77
CA PRO A 98 1.27 8.15 11.44
C PRO A 98 1.87 6.75 11.49
N ILE A 99 1.24 5.83 10.75
CA ILE A 99 1.71 4.47 10.51
C ILE A 99 1.81 4.32 8.99
N LEU A 100 3.03 4.12 8.47
CA LEU A 100 3.22 3.84 7.06
C LEU A 100 3.10 2.35 6.78
N ALA A 101 2.51 2.00 5.64
CA ALA A 101 2.46 0.61 5.19
C ALA A 101 3.11 0.45 3.82
N THR A 102 3.87 -0.63 3.62
CA THR A 102 4.43 -0.96 2.31
C THR A 102 3.34 -1.47 1.37
N GLU A 103 3.41 -1.08 0.11
CA GLU A 103 2.48 -1.55 -0.92
C GLU A 103 2.78 -2.99 -1.33
N VAL A 104 1.75 -3.76 -1.60
CA VAL A 104 1.89 -5.15 -2.03
C VAL A 104 2.05 -5.23 -3.56
N THR A 105 2.90 -6.16 -4.00
CA THR A 105 3.14 -6.42 -5.42
C THR A 105 1.93 -7.09 -6.07
N ILE A 106 1.87 -7.08 -7.40
CA ILE A 106 0.85 -7.78 -8.18
C ILE A 106 1.38 -9.11 -8.71
N ARG A 107 0.45 -10.03 -9.01
CA ARG A 107 0.77 -11.30 -9.65
C ARG A 107 0.57 -11.19 -11.16
N PRO A 108 1.49 -11.74 -11.98
CA PRO A 108 1.22 -11.93 -13.41
C PRO A 108 -0.02 -12.80 -13.61
N GLN A 109 -0.91 -12.40 -14.52
CA GLN A 109 -2.04 -13.24 -14.89
C GLN A 109 -1.51 -14.53 -15.52
N SER A 110 -1.97 -15.68 -15.05
CA SER A 110 -1.54 -16.99 -15.53
C SER A 110 -2.47 -17.52 -16.61
N GLY A 111 -2.38 -16.95 -17.83
CA GLY A 111 -2.98 -17.53 -19.03
C GLY A 111 -1.93 -18.21 -19.92
N LEU A 112 -2.28 -19.34 -20.59
CA LEU A 112 -1.35 -20.04 -21.50
C LEU A 112 -0.79 -19.10 -22.58
N LYS A 113 -1.61 -18.16 -23.08
CA LYS A 113 -1.19 -17.15 -24.07
C LYS A 113 -0.21 -16.14 -23.49
N GLU A 114 -0.38 -15.74 -22.23
CA GLU A 114 0.49 -14.79 -21.54
C GLU A 114 1.80 -15.44 -21.12
N ALA A 115 1.78 -16.73 -20.72
CA ALA A 115 3.01 -17.48 -20.46
C ALA A 115 3.88 -17.60 -21.73
N VAL A 116 3.28 -17.84 -22.90
CA VAL A 116 4.00 -17.88 -24.19
C VAL A 116 4.51 -16.50 -24.58
N LEU A 117 3.70 -15.45 -24.46
CA LEU A 117 4.12 -14.07 -24.75
C LEU A 117 5.18 -13.58 -23.75
N GLY A 118 5.09 -13.97 -22.48
CA GLY A 118 6.09 -13.68 -21.47
C GLY A 118 7.42 -14.38 -21.73
N PHE A 119 7.39 -15.63 -22.21
CA PHE A 119 8.58 -16.37 -22.62
C PHE A 119 9.26 -15.74 -23.84
N ILE A 120 8.49 -15.37 -24.85
CA ILE A 120 9.00 -14.67 -26.04
C ILE A 120 9.53 -13.27 -25.66
N GLY A 121 8.83 -12.55 -24.76
CA GLY A 121 9.27 -11.26 -24.22
C GLY A 121 10.60 -11.36 -23.45
N LYS A 122 10.78 -12.40 -22.62
CA LYS A 122 12.04 -12.68 -21.92
C LYS A 122 13.18 -12.99 -22.89
N LEU A 123 12.89 -13.77 -23.95
CA LEU A 123 13.87 -14.07 -25.00
C LEU A 123 14.32 -12.80 -25.76
N LEU A 124 13.43 -11.80 -25.86
CA LEU A 124 13.67 -10.52 -26.52
C LEU A 124 14.16 -9.43 -25.55
N GLY A 125 14.45 -9.77 -24.28
CA GLY A 125 14.91 -8.82 -23.25
C GLY A 125 13.85 -7.78 -22.84
N LYS A 126 12.57 -8.02 -23.12
CA LYS A 126 11.47 -7.12 -22.75
C LYS A 126 10.94 -7.48 -21.37
N GLN A 127 11.04 -6.54 -20.44
CA GLN A 127 10.43 -6.64 -19.10
C GLN A 127 8.89 -6.70 -19.25
N SER A 128 8.24 -7.66 -18.55
CA SER A 128 6.79 -7.69 -18.49
C SER A 128 6.24 -6.44 -17.79
N TYR A 129 4.97 -6.11 -18.06
CA TYR A 129 4.31 -4.98 -17.40
C TYR A 129 4.25 -5.20 -15.89
N GLN A 130 3.95 -6.41 -15.45
CA GLN A 130 3.87 -6.78 -14.03
C GLN A 130 5.24 -6.65 -13.34
N ASP A 131 6.32 -7.14 -13.96
CA ASP A 131 7.66 -6.99 -13.43
C ASP A 131 8.06 -5.51 -13.32
N TYR A 132 7.70 -4.71 -14.31
CA TYR A 132 7.90 -3.26 -14.28
C TYR A 132 7.18 -2.61 -13.12
N VAL A 133 5.88 -2.91 -12.94
CA VAL A 133 5.08 -2.37 -11.83
C VAL A 133 5.68 -2.79 -10.49
N ASN A 134 5.95 -4.09 -10.32
CA ASN A 134 6.52 -4.63 -9.09
C ASN A 134 7.87 -4.01 -8.75
N GLN A 135 8.72 -3.76 -9.75
CA GLN A 135 9.98 -3.05 -9.54
C GLN A 135 9.75 -1.62 -9.01
N LYS A 136 8.77 -0.88 -9.55
CA LYS A 136 8.47 0.48 -9.09
C LYS A 136 7.83 0.49 -7.70
N VAL A 137 6.97 -0.49 -7.40
CA VAL A 137 6.44 -0.72 -6.05
C VAL A 137 7.57 -0.94 -5.06
N THR A 138 8.51 -1.85 -5.36
CA THR A 138 9.67 -2.11 -4.51
C THR A 138 10.53 -0.84 -4.30
N THR A 139 10.74 -0.05 -5.35
CA THR A 139 11.49 1.22 -5.26
C THR A 139 10.89 2.19 -4.25
N ILE A 140 9.55 2.32 -4.22
CA ILE A 140 8.87 3.18 -3.23
C ILE A 140 8.86 2.51 -1.84
N ASN A 141 8.65 1.21 -1.76
CA ASN A 141 8.69 0.49 -0.49
C ASN A 141 10.03 0.61 0.22
N ASP A 142 11.14 0.50 -0.50
CA ASP A 142 12.49 0.68 0.07
C ASP A 142 12.68 2.09 0.62
N TRP A 143 12.14 3.08 -0.09
CA TRP A 143 12.11 4.44 0.41
C TRP A 143 11.21 4.57 1.66
N ILE A 144 10.00 3.99 1.67
CA ILE A 144 9.10 4.00 2.84
C ILE A 144 9.80 3.42 4.06
N LYS A 145 10.47 2.27 3.93
CA LYS A 145 11.21 1.62 5.02
C LYS A 145 12.31 2.54 5.57
N THR A 146 13.12 3.10 4.68
CA THR A 146 14.19 4.02 5.07
C THR A 146 13.64 5.28 5.73
N TYR A 147 12.58 5.86 5.16
CA TYR A 147 11.94 7.06 5.68
C TYR A 147 11.30 6.81 7.06
N ALA A 148 10.62 5.68 7.25
CA ALA A 148 10.01 5.30 8.50
C ALA A 148 11.07 5.16 9.63
N VAL A 149 12.15 4.43 9.36
CA VAL A 149 13.26 4.27 10.34
C VAL A 149 13.89 5.62 10.67
N THR A 150 14.22 6.43 9.65
CA THR A 150 14.91 7.72 9.86
C THR A 150 14.07 8.70 10.67
N ASN A 151 12.75 8.68 10.51
CA ASN A 151 11.82 9.61 11.16
C ASN A 151 11.08 9.01 12.36
N GLN A 152 11.46 7.79 12.78
CA GLN A 152 10.83 7.07 13.91
C GLN A 152 9.31 6.91 13.72
N ILE A 153 8.90 6.60 12.50
CA ILE A 153 7.51 6.34 12.15
C ILE A 153 7.27 4.84 12.20
N ARG A 154 6.16 4.42 12.82
CA ARG A 154 5.77 3.01 12.85
C ARG A 154 5.49 2.51 11.43
N LEU A 155 5.92 1.28 11.14
CA LEU A 155 5.83 0.66 9.83
C LEU A 155 5.05 -0.65 9.88
N LEU A 156 4.12 -0.83 8.95
CA LEU A 156 3.55 -2.13 8.60
C LEU A 156 4.19 -2.61 7.29
N ASP A 157 5.13 -3.54 7.37
CA ASP A 157 5.77 -4.12 6.18
C ASP A 157 4.90 -5.22 5.58
N LEU A 158 3.88 -4.83 4.82
CA LEU A 158 2.86 -5.74 4.28
C LEU A 158 3.34 -6.52 3.04
N GLN A 159 4.29 -5.96 2.27
CA GLN A 159 4.73 -6.58 1.02
C GLN A 159 5.24 -8.01 1.20
N PRO A 160 6.18 -8.32 2.11
CA PRO A 160 6.74 -9.67 2.24
C PRO A 160 5.72 -10.70 2.73
N LEU A 161 4.65 -10.28 3.42
CA LEU A 161 3.62 -11.19 3.90
C LEU A 161 2.86 -11.87 2.77
N LEU A 162 2.70 -11.18 1.65
CA LEU A 162 1.91 -11.64 0.52
C LEU A 162 2.76 -12.03 -0.70
N ALA A 163 4.08 -11.87 -0.63
CA ALA A 163 5.01 -12.17 -1.70
C ALA A 163 5.32 -13.68 -1.80
N ASP A 164 5.60 -14.15 -3.01
CA ASP A 164 6.23 -15.42 -3.27
C ASP A 164 7.76 -15.29 -3.29
N GLU A 165 8.47 -16.35 -3.58
CA GLU A 165 9.95 -16.41 -3.64
C GLU A 165 10.56 -15.45 -4.67
N ASN A 166 9.79 -14.99 -5.65
CA ASN A 166 10.20 -14.03 -6.68
C ASN A 166 9.79 -12.59 -6.36
N GLY A 167 9.17 -12.35 -5.20
CA GLY A 167 8.69 -11.04 -4.77
C GLY A 167 7.37 -10.60 -5.41
N ALA A 168 6.75 -11.42 -6.27
CA ALA A 168 5.41 -11.19 -6.79
C ALA A 168 4.36 -11.66 -5.76
N ARG A 169 3.11 -11.19 -5.87
CA ARG A 169 2.07 -11.69 -4.99
C ARG A 169 1.87 -13.19 -5.14
N ALA A 170 1.94 -13.94 -4.05
CA ALA A 170 1.70 -15.37 -4.05
C ALA A 170 0.27 -15.70 -4.51
N LYS A 171 0.10 -16.80 -5.26
CA LYS A 171 -1.19 -17.19 -5.85
C LYS A 171 -2.32 -17.26 -4.82
N LYS A 172 -2.07 -17.80 -3.64
CA LYS A 172 -3.06 -17.92 -2.55
C LYS A 172 -3.54 -16.58 -2.01
N TYR A 173 -2.78 -15.53 -2.20
CA TYR A 173 -3.07 -14.18 -1.71
C TYR A 173 -3.56 -13.23 -2.81
N ALA A 174 -3.65 -13.70 -4.05
CA ALA A 174 -4.19 -12.96 -5.18
C ALA A 174 -5.66 -13.30 -5.40
N ALA A 175 -6.47 -12.28 -5.72
CA ALA A 175 -7.79 -12.47 -6.28
C ALA A 175 -7.68 -12.97 -7.74
N PRO A 176 -8.78 -13.46 -8.37
CA PRO A 176 -8.74 -14.00 -9.73
C PRO A 176 -8.19 -13.04 -10.79
N ASP A 177 -8.30 -11.73 -10.58
CA ASP A 177 -7.76 -10.71 -11.48
C ASP A 177 -6.23 -10.51 -11.37
N GLY A 178 -5.59 -11.16 -10.39
CA GLY A 178 -4.16 -11.07 -10.12
C GLY A 178 -3.69 -9.76 -9.48
N SER A 179 -4.53 -8.74 -9.44
CA SER A 179 -4.23 -7.41 -8.88
C SER A 179 -4.75 -7.26 -7.44
N HIS A 180 -6.01 -7.58 -7.19
CA HIS A 180 -6.59 -7.45 -5.86
C HIS A 180 -6.14 -8.56 -4.89
N ILE A 181 -6.36 -8.31 -3.59
CA ILE A 181 -5.95 -9.21 -2.51
C ILE A 181 -7.09 -10.18 -2.23
N SER A 182 -6.75 -11.47 -2.02
CA SER A 182 -7.71 -12.49 -1.63
C SER A 182 -8.08 -12.36 -0.14
N PRO A 183 -9.22 -12.95 0.30
CA PRO A 183 -9.57 -13.01 1.73
C PRO A 183 -8.46 -13.63 2.59
N ALA A 184 -7.73 -14.62 2.08
CA ALA A 184 -6.60 -15.23 2.78
C ALA A 184 -5.44 -14.23 2.98
N GLY A 185 -5.20 -13.35 2.01
CA GLY A 185 -4.22 -12.28 2.12
C GLY A 185 -4.60 -11.27 3.21
N TYR A 186 -5.82 -10.79 3.20
CA TYR A 186 -6.31 -9.88 4.25
C TYR A 186 -6.25 -10.49 5.65
N ASN A 187 -6.56 -11.78 5.81
CA ASN A 187 -6.46 -12.47 7.10
C ASN A 187 -5.01 -12.48 7.64
N VAL A 188 -4.03 -12.69 6.77
CA VAL A 188 -2.61 -12.64 7.17
C VAL A 188 -2.21 -11.22 7.57
N MET A 189 -2.63 -10.22 6.79
CA MET A 189 -2.35 -8.81 7.08
C MET A 189 -2.98 -8.36 8.40
N THR A 190 -4.20 -8.79 8.70
CA THR A 190 -4.88 -8.44 9.96
C THR A 190 -4.11 -8.98 11.16
N ARG A 191 -3.75 -10.27 11.16
CA ARG A 191 -2.96 -10.86 12.25
C ARG A 191 -1.60 -10.19 12.44
N TYR A 192 -0.95 -9.82 11.34
CA TYR A 192 0.31 -9.10 11.39
C TYR A 192 0.12 -7.70 11.98
N ALA A 193 -0.89 -6.94 11.53
CA ALA A 193 -1.19 -5.63 12.08
C ALA A 193 -1.53 -5.67 13.57
N GLU A 194 -2.30 -6.67 14.01
CA GLU A 194 -2.59 -6.90 15.43
C GLU A 194 -1.32 -7.14 16.25
N HIS A 195 -0.36 -7.90 15.71
CA HIS A 195 0.93 -8.15 16.36
C HIS A 195 1.79 -6.89 16.42
N GLU A 196 1.97 -6.20 15.30
CA GLU A 196 2.86 -5.03 15.19
C GLU A 196 2.33 -3.78 15.90
N LEU A 197 1.00 -3.66 16.03
CA LEU A 197 0.35 -2.51 16.65
C LEU A 197 -0.10 -2.76 18.11
N GLN A 198 0.39 -3.84 18.72
CA GLN A 198 0.21 -4.02 20.16
C GLN A 198 0.87 -2.84 20.90
N SER A 199 0.13 -2.25 21.84
CA SER A 199 0.69 -1.25 22.76
C SER A 199 1.72 -1.94 23.66
N GLU A 200 2.92 -1.39 23.74
CA GLU A 200 3.90 -1.77 24.74
C GLU A 200 3.39 -1.45 26.16
#